data_c8e0fa0578eaa1b285548da354ad2b37
#
_entry.id   c8e0fa0578eaa1b285548da354ad2b37
#
_cell.length_a   1.000
_cell.length_b   1.000
_cell.length_c   1.000
_cell.angle_alpha   90.00
_cell.angle_beta   90.00
_cell.angle_gamma   90.00
#
_symmetry.space_group_name_H-M   'P 1'
#
loop_
_entity.id
_entity.type
_entity.pdbx_description
1 polymer ?
#
loop_
_entity_poly.entity_id
_entity_poly.type
_entity_poly.pdbx_seq_one_letter_code
_entity_poly.pdbx_strand_id
1 'polypeptide(L)'
;MASARWYPTEAATLCFLLNFFIMKKILFGTKEWADKTLNLLSGCKNNCDYCYARDLATRFHRKTVEDWRVEVLNKTAFAKRFAKRGGTIMFPSTHDITQDHLEECLDYLKRMLAAENRVLIVTKPDLVCVKAMCDELTAYRDQILFRFTVGSISDETLKFWEPGAPSYETRKAAIIYAFNAGYSTSLSCEPMLDQRIDLVVEDLRPFITESVWIGKMNRLRSRLANNGFKHDEVKQRAADQLLEWQRDENLRWLVEKYIDDPLIRWKESMHALVAAVRSEHEMSNV
;
A
#
# COMPACT_ATOMS: atom_id res chain seq x y z
N MET A 1 57.53 35.76 2.46
CA MET A 1 56.54 34.94 1.73
C MET A 1 55.53 34.47 2.74
N ALA A 2 54.33 35.10 2.78
CA ALA A 2 53.29 34.78 3.72
C ALA A 2 52.23 33.87 3.01
N SER A 3 52.06 32.65 3.54
CA SER A 3 51.07 31.70 3.04
C SER A 3 49.67 32.12 3.48
N ALA A 4 48.80 32.49 2.54
CA ALA A 4 47.41 32.75 2.79
C ALA A 4 46.70 31.42 3.14
N ARG A 5 46.20 31.31 4.38
CA ARG A 5 45.26 30.24 4.76
C ARG A 5 43.86 30.63 4.27
N TRP A 6 43.31 29.77 3.42
CA TRP A 6 41.91 29.87 3.01
C TRP A 6 41.04 29.34 4.16
N TYR A 7 40.16 30.17 4.70
CA TYR A 7 39.06 29.76 5.58
C TYR A 7 37.78 29.79 4.76
N PRO A 8 36.96 28.73 4.79
CA PRO A 8 35.66 28.76 4.13
C PRO A 8 34.76 29.79 4.82
N THR A 9 34.06 30.60 4.05
CA THR A 9 33.12 31.61 4.53
C THR A 9 31.99 30.99 5.31
N GLU A 10 31.50 31.64 6.37
CA GLU A 10 30.39 31.19 7.22
C GLU A 10 29.15 30.78 6.44
N ALA A 11 28.89 31.40 5.28
CA ALA A 11 27.80 31.05 4.37
C ALA A 11 27.94 29.65 3.76
N ALA A 12 29.18 29.21 3.44
CA ALA A 12 29.42 27.84 2.92
C ALA A 12 29.24 26.79 4.00
N THR A 13 29.63 27.11 5.24
CA THR A 13 29.45 26.21 6.40
C THR A 13 27.97 26.11 6.78
N LEU A 14 27.20 27.21 6.71
CA LEU A 14 25.77 27.21 6.99
C LEU A 14 24.96 26.43 5.93
N CYS A 15 25.36 26.54 4.66
CA CYS A 15 24.74 25.81 3.55
C CYS A 15 25.03 24.29 3.66
N PHE A 16 26.24 23.92 4.11
CA PHE A 16 26.58 22.50 4.36
C PHE A 16 25.86 21.93 5.58
N LEU A 17 25.66 22.71 6.64
CA LEU A 17 24.92 22.33 7.84
C LEU A 17 23.40 22.27 7.59
N LEU A 18 22.84 23.18 6.78
CA LEU A 18 21.45 23.13 6.35
C LEU A 18 21.14 21.92 5.47
N ASN A 19 22.05 21.53 4.57
CA ASN A 19 21.91 20.30 3.77
C ASN A 19 22.09 19.02 4.60
N PHE A 20 22.81 19.05 5.71
CA PHE A 20 22.98 17.90 6.61
C PHE A 20 21.72 17.67 7.50
N PHE A 21 20.90 18.71 7.76
CA PHE A 21 19.69 18.60 8.59
C PHE A 21 18.42 18.16 7.83
N ILE A 22 18.47 18.09 6.49
CA ILE A 22 17.31 17.66 5.66
C ILE A 22 17.66 16.40 4.85
N MET A 23 18.30 15.44 5.46
CA MET A 23 18.14 14.05 4.98
C MET A 23 16.79 13.54 5.49
N LYS A 24 15.70 13.88 4.78
CA LYS A 24 14.43 13.20 4.96
C LYS A 24 14.71 11.71 4.87
N LYS A 25 14.60 11.00 6.00
CA LYS A 25 14.75 9.55 6.06
C LYS A 25 13.80 8.96 5.04
N ILE A 26 14.34 8.37 3.97
CA ILE A 26 13.51 7.72 2.96
C ILE A 26 12.81 6.57 3.68
N LEU A 27 11.50 6.67 3.78
CA LEU A 27 10.65 5.62 4.34
C LEU A 27 10.32 4.62 3.24
N PHE A 28 10.21 3.35 3.58
CA PHE A 28 9.94 2.27 2.64
C PHE A 28 8.76 1.40 3.10
N GLY A 29 8.01 0.90 2.13
CA GLY A 29 6.91 -0.03 2.36
C GLY A 29 5.81 0.58 3.23
N THR A 30 5.36 -0.16 4.26
CA THR A 30 4.27 0.30 5.14
C THR A 30 4.63 1.52 5.98
N LYS A 31 5.93 1.82 6.17
CA LYS A 31 6.39 3.01 6.91
C LYS A 31 6.12 4.32 6.18
N GLU A 32 5.86 4.29 4.89
CA GLU A 32 5.40 5.48 4.14
C GLU A 32 3.96 5.86 4.52
N TRP A 33 3.20 4.91 5.03
CA TRP A 33 1.77 5.07 5.28
C TRP A 33 1.40 5.21 6.74
N ALA A 34 2.19 4.59 7.63
CA ALA A 34 1.86 4.57 9.06
C ALA A 34 3.09 4.40 9.93
N ASP A 35 2.99 4.94 11.14
CA ASP A 35 4.04 4.87 12.17
C ASP A 35 4.15 3.47 12.77
N LYS A 36 3.04 2.73 12.77
CA LYS A 36 2.94 1.39 13.32
C LYS A 36 2.00 0.51 12.52
N THR A 37 2.33 -0.78 12.48
CA THR A 37 1.45 -1.80 11.90
C THR A 37 0.98 -2.78 12.98
N LEU A 38 -0.28 -3.18 12.89
CA LEU A 38 -0.86 -4.24 13.74
C LEU A 38 -1.50 -5.29 12.86
N ASN A 39 -1.46 -6.54 13.34
CA ASN A 39 -2.05 -7.68 12.66
C ASN A 39 -2.73 -8.58 13.68
N LEU A 40 -3.82 -9.17 13.28
CA LEU A 40 -4.65 -10.01 14.11
C LEU A 40 -4.62 -11.47 13.70
N LEU A 41 -4.44 -11.73 12.39
CA LEU A 41 -4.48 -13.06 11.82
C LEU A 41 -3.10 -13.50 11.33
N SER A 42 -2.86 -14.80 11.33
CA SER A 42 -1.79 -15.49 10.62
C SER A 42 -2.39 -16.24 9.44
N GLY A 43 -1.95 -15.93 8.24
CA GLY A 43 -2.57 -16.39 6.99
C GLY A 43 -3.50 -15.33 6.40
N CYS A 44 -3.92 -15.55 5.13
CA CYS A 44 -4.82 -14.66 4.41
C CYS A 44 -5.58 -15.42 3.32
N LYS A 45 -6.91 -15.37 3.37
CA LYS A 45 -7.80 -16.06 2.43
C LYS A 45 -7.66 -15.54 0.99
N ASN A 46 -7.27 -14.28 0.81
CA ASN A 46 -7.03 -13.70 -0.52
C ASN A 46 -5.93 -14.41 -1.30
N ASN A 47 -5.00 -15.06 -0.61
CA ASN A 47 -3.99 -15.97 -1.17
C ASN A 47 -3.25 -15.41 -2.40
N CYS A 48 -2.92 -14.12 -2.39
CA CYS A 48 -2.25 -13.47 -3.51
C CYS A 48 -0.89 -14.12 -3.80
N ASP A 49 -0.59 -14.35 -5.08
CA ASP A 49 0.62 -15.09 -5.49
C ASP A 49 1.91 -14.29 -5.21
N TYR A 50 1.85 -12.98 -5.32
CA TYR A 50 2.96 -12.05 -5.05
C TYR A 50 3.08 -11.62 -3.57
N CYS A 51 2.31 -12.25 -2.65
CA CYS A 51 2.17 -11.78 -1.28
C CYS A 51 3.50 -11.80 -0.50
N TYR A 52 3.91 -10.61 -0.01
CA TYR A 52 5.12 -10.48 0.79
C TYR A 52 4.98 -11.09 2.19
N ALA A 53 3.76 -11.08 2.73
CA ALA A 53 3.49 -11.66 4.04
C ALA A 53 3.56 -13.19 4.01
N ARG A 54 3.07 -13.81 2.91
CA ARG A 54 3.23 -15.23 2.62
C ARG A 54 4.71 -15.59 2.45
N ASP A 55 5.46 -14.83 1.63
CA ASP A 55 6.92 -14.99 1.47
C ASP A 55 7.64 -14.98 2.82
N LEU A 56 7.37 -13.99 3.67
CA LEU A 56 7.97 -13.92 5.00
C LEU A 56 7.55 -15.08 5.90
N ALA A 57 6.27 -15.45 5.90
CA ALA A 57 5.76 -16.54 6.74
C ALA A 57 6.39 -17.89 6.35
N THR A 58 6.51 -18.16 5.04
CA THR A 58 7.11 -19.38 4.49
C THR A 58 8.62 -19.42 4.78
N ARG A 59 9.35 -18.34 4.53
CA ARG A 59 10.80 -18.26 4.78
C ARG A 59 11.17 -18.44 6.25
N PHE A 60 10.33 -17.99 7.15
CA PHE A 60 10.55 -18.16 8.60
C PHE A 60 9.80 -19.35 9.20
N HIS A 61 9.33 -20.27 8.37
CA HIS A 61 8.65 -21.51 8.78
C HIS A 61 7.46 -21.29 9.75
N ARG A 62 6.77 -20.15 9.63
CA ARG A 62 5.57 -19.83 10.43
C ARG A 62 4.30 -20.41 9.83
N LYS A 63 4.31 -20.59 8.50
CA LYS A 63 3.25 -21.16 7.68
C LYS A 63 3.88 -21.91 6.51
N THR A 64 3.19 -22.91 5.97
CA THR A 64 3.54 -23.50 4.67
C THR A 64 2.84 -22.72 3.54
N VAL A 65 3.23 -23.02 2.31
CA VAL A 65 2.57 -22.48 1.12
C VAL A 65 1.10 -22.89 1.06
N GLU A 66 0.81 -24.13 1.41
CA GLU A 66 -0.51 -24.74 1.38
C GLU A 66 -1.43 -24.17 2.47
N ASP A 67 -0.87 -23.95 3.67
CA ASP A 67 -1.61 -23.47 4.83
C ASP A 67 -1.84 -21.96 4.81
N TRP A 68 -1.18 -21.23 3.91
CA TRP A 68 -1.25 -19.76 3.93
C TRP A 68 -2.67 -19.20 3.84
N ARG A 69 -3.53 -19.83 3.03
CA ARG A 69 -4.92 -19.38 2.85
C ARG A 69 -5.82 -19.62 4.08
N VAL A 70 -5.35 -20.43 5.05
CA VAL A 70 -6.08 -20.70 6.28
C VAL A 70 -5.75 -19.60 7.30
N GLU A 71 -6.73 -18.79 7.63
CA GLU A 71 -6.61 -17.72 8.59
C GLU A 71 -6.69 -18.27 10.02
N VAL A 72 -5.78 -17.85 10.89
CA VAL A 72 -5.73 -18.27 12.29
C VAL A 72 -5.63 -17.06 13.19
N LEU A 73 -6.59 -16.90 14.08
CA LEU A 73 -6.61 -15.80 15.05
C LEU A 73 -5.41 -15.87 16.01
N ASN A 74 -4.65 -14.79 16.08
CA ASN A 74 -3.62 -14.62 17.08
C ASN A 74 -4.24 -14.16 18.42
N LYS A 75 -4.56 -15.12 19.28
CA LYS A 75 -5.22 -14.88 20.57
C LYS A 75 -4.43 -13.90 21.45
N THR A 76 -3.09 -13.94 21.42
CA THR A 76 -2.23 -13.01 22.17
C THR A 76 -2.34 -11.59 21.64
N ALA A 77 -2.39 -11.40 20.32
CA ALA A 77 -2.62 -10.09 19.72
C ALA A 77 -4.03 -9.60 20.03
N PHE A 78 -5.03 -10.47 19.90
CA PHE A 78 -6.43 -10.16 20.18
C PHE A 78 -6.67 -9.71 21.64
N ALA A 79 -6.00 -10.32 22.61
CA ALA A 79 -6.13 -9.97 24.03
C ALA A 79 -5.45 -8.65 24.43
N LYS A 80 -4.71 -8.01 23.53
CA LYS A 80 -4.01 -6.74 23.86
C LYS A 80 -4.98 -5.61 24.17
N ARG A 81 -4.62 -4.85 25.20
CA ARG A 81 -5.23 -3.56 25.51
C ARG A 81 -4.54 -2.45 24.71
N PHE A 82 -5.28 -1.42 24.40
CA PHE A 82 -4.76 -0.27 23.69
C PHE A 82 -4.69 0.95 24.59
N ALA A 83 -3.63 1.75 24.42
CA ALA A 83 -3.52 3.11 24.91
C ALA A 83 -3.44 4.04 23.69
N LYS A 84 -3.79 5.31 23.89
CA LYS A 84 -3.60 6.35 22.87
C LYS A 84 -2.14 6.42 22.45
N ARG A 85 -1.89 6.52 21.15
CA ARG A 85 -0.55 6.64 20.55
C ARG A 85 -0.50 7.85 19.62
N GLY A 86 0.66 8.46 19.53
CA GLY A 86 0.93 9.43 18.46
C GLY A 86 1.04 8.72 17.09
N GLY A 87 0.68 9.46 16.03
CA GLY A 87 0.75 8.97 14.67
C GLY A 87 -0.42 8.06 14.26
N THR A 88 -0.22 7.35 13.14
CA THR A 88 -1.24 6.48 12.53
C THR A 88 -0.88 5.01 12.70
N ILE A 89 -1.86 4.19 13.05
CA ILE A 89 -1.74 2.74 13.12
C ILE A 89 -2.35 2.15 11.84
N MET A 90 -1.56 1.41 11.06
CA MET A 90 -2.07 0.61 9.94
C MET A 90 -2.60 -0.74 10.44
N PHE A 91 -3.80 -1.08 10.05
CA PHE A 91 -4.43 -2.37 10.32
C PHE A 91 -5.28 -2.82 9.11
N PRO A 92 -5.11 -4.05 8.64
CA PRO A 92 -3.95 -4.90 8.84
C PRO A 92 -2.81 -4.61 7.86
N SER A 93 -1.65 -5.27 8.00
CA SER A 93 -0.56 -5.20 7.02
C SER A 93 -0.16 -6.56 6.43
N THR A 94 -0.40 -7.67 7.11
CA THR A 94 0.02 -9.01 6.68
C THR A 94 -1.12 -9.97 6.37
N HIS A 95 -2.35 -9.56 6.57
CA HIS A 95 -3.57 -10.28 6.19
C HIS A 95 -4.58 -9.28 5.66
N ASP A 96 -5.76 -9.72 5.27
CA ASP A 96 -6.88 -8.85 4.93
C ASP A 96 -8.00 -8.95 5.97
N ILE A 97 -9.05 -8.12 5.85
CA ILE A 97 -10.28 -8.22 6.63
C ILE A 97 -11.26 -9.02 5.80
N THR A 98 -11.50 -10.24 6.20
CA THR A 98 -12.36 -11.22 5.52
C THR A 98 -13.60 -11.53 6.35
N GLN A 99 -14.64 -12.07 5.72
CA GLN A 99 -15.90 -12.37 6.40
C GLN A 99 -15.73 -13.41 7.51
N ASP A 100 -14.75 -14.33 7.39
CA ASP A 100 -14.53 -15.43 8.35
C ASP A 100 -14.07 -14.92 9.74
N HIS A 101 -13.43 -13.74 9.80
CA HIS A 101 -12.92 -13.13 11.02
C HIS A 101 -13.35 -11.66 11.18
N LEU A 102 -14.49 -11.31 10.59
CA LEU A 102 -14.98 -9.93 10.59
C LEU A 102 -15.30 -9.43 12.02
N GLU A 103 -15.95 -10.25 12.83
CA GLU A 103 -16.33 -9.89 14.19
C GLU A 103 -15.11 -9.59 15.07
N GLU A 104 -14.07 -10.44 15.01
CA GLU A 104 -12.83 -10.22 15.75
C GLU A 104 -12.08 -8.97 15.27
N CYS A 105 -12.09 -8.71 13.96
CA CYS A 105 -11.50 -7.50 13.39
C CYS A 105 -12.25 -6.25 13.84
N LEU A 106 -13.58 -6.27 13.86
CA LEU A 106 -14.42 -5.17 14.34
C LEU A 106 -14.19 -4.89 15.83
N ASP A 107 -14.20 -5.92 16.69
CA ASP A 107 -13.91 -5.74 18.11
C ASP A 107 -12.49 -5.16 18.33
N TYR A 108 -11.50 -5.66 17.59
CA TYR A 108 -10.13 -5.17 17.65
C TYR A 108 -10.02 -3.69 17.22
N LEU A 109 -10.71 -3.31 16.13
CA LEU A 109 -10.80 -1.94 15.65
C LEU A 109 -11.50 -1.03 16.68
N LYS A 110 -12.66 -1.43 17.21
CA LYS A 110 -13.40 -0.67 18.23
C LYS A 110 -12.53 -0.35 19.45
N ARG A 111 -11.76 -1.34 19.93
CA ARG A 111 -10.85 -1.15 21.07
C ARG A 111 -9.69 -0.20 20.77
N MET A 112 -9.14 -0.24 19.55
CA MET A 112 -8.12 0.73 19.12
C MET A 112 -8.68 2.15 19.05
N LEU A 113 -9.85 2.30 18.44
CA LEU A 113 -10.51 3.59 18.22
C LEU A 113 -11.04 4.20 19.52
N ALA A 114 -11.60 3.39 20.44
CA ALA A 114 -12.02 3.82 21.77
C ALA A 114 -10.83 4.32 22.62
N ALA A 115 -9.60 3.87 22.34
CA ALA A 115 -8.38 4.40 22.92
C ALA A 115 -7.83 5.64 22.16
N GLU A 116 -8.67 6.31 21.37
CA GLU A 116 -8.38 7.55 20.60
C GLU A 116 -7.21 7.41 19.62
N ASN A 117 -6.99 6.24 19.04
CA ASN A 117 -5.99 6.05 18.00
C ASN A 117 -6.56 6.40 16.61
N ARG A 118 -5.72 6.96 15.74
CA ARG A 118 -6.01 7.09 14.32
C ARG A 118 -5.63 5.80 13.61
N VAL A 119 -6.53 5.26 12.79
CA VAL A 119 -6.35 3.97 12.13
C VAL A 119 -6.44 4.12 10.60
N LEU A 120 -5.39 3.64 9.93
CA LEU A 120 -5.38 3.41 8.50
C LEU A 120 -5.80 1.96 8.25
N ILE A 121 -7.01 1.74 7.73
CA ILE A 121 -7.50 0.42 7.35
C ILE A 121 -7.10 0.14 5.90
N VAL A 122 -6.25 -0.88 5.69
CA VAL A 122 -5.78 -1.27 4.35
C VAL A 122 -6.35 -2.62 3.98
N THR A 123 -7.10 -2.68 2.87
CA THR A 123 -7.81 -3.89 2.46
C THR A 123 -7.98 -3.96 0.94
N LYS A 124 -8.08 -5.18 0.40
CA LYS A 124 -8.73 -5.48 -0.88
C LYS A 124 -10.22 -5.62 -0.57
N PRO A 125 -11.02 -4.58 -0.80
CA PRO A 125 -12.30 -4.43 -0.10
C PRO A 125 -13.33 -5.47 -0.52
N ASP A 126 -13.81 -6.25 0.45
CA ASP A 126 -15.05 -7.02 0.37
C ASP A 126 -16.22 -6.12 0.78
N LEU A 127 -17.29 -6.11 -0.01
CA LEU A 127 -18.42 -5.20 0.23
C LEU A 127 -19.14 -5.47 1.56
N VAL A 128 -19.27 -6.74 1.96
CA VAL A 128 -19.90 -7.12 3.24
C VAL A 128 -19.07 -6.60 4.40
N CYS A 129 -17.76 -6.82 4.34
CA CYS A 129 -16.82 -6.37 5.38
C CYS A 129 -16.80 -4.84 5.49
N VAL A 130 -16.74 -4.14 4.36
CA VAL A 130 -16.70 -2.66 4.37
C VAL A 130 -18.01 -2.08 4.88
N LYS A 131 -19.17 -2.63 4.49
CA LYS A 131 -20.47 -2.22 5.05
C LYS A 131 -20.50 -2.37 6.57
N ALA A 132 -20.17 -3.54 7.08
CA ALA A 132 -20.16 -3.77 8.51
C ALA A 132 -19.21 -2.82 9.26
N MET A 133 -17.99 -2.59 8.73
CA MET A 133 -17.06 -1.63 9.31
C MET A 133 -17.63 -0.21 9.31
N CYS A 134 -18.23 0.24 8.22
CA CYS A 134 -18.81 1.58 8.14
C CYS A 134 -19.96 1.75 9.12
N ASP A 135 -20.86 0.76 9.21
CA ASP A 135 -22.05 0.83 10.05
C ASP A 135 -21.69 0.77 11.55
N GLU A 136 -20.78 -0.13 11.93
CA GLU A 136 -20.45 -0.34 13.33
C GLU A 136 -19.40 0.62 13.90
N LEU A 137 -18.61 1.28 13.05
CA LEU A 137 -17.56 2.22 13.46
C LEU A 137 -17.93 3.69 13.22
N THR A 138 -19.21 4.00 12.95
CA THR A 138 -19.69 5.37 12.65
C THR A 138 -19.27 6.39 13.68
N ALA A 139 -19.28 6.05 14.98
CA ALA A 139 -18.87 6.94 16.07
C ALA A 139 -17.37 7.33 16.01
N TYR A 140 -16.56 6.60 15.26
CA TYR A 140 -15.11 6.79 15.13
C TYR A 140 -14.68 7.22 13.74
N ARG A 141 -15.61 7.62 12.89
CA ARG A 141 -15.36 7.89 11.46
C ARG A 141 -14.18 8.83 11.21
N ASP A 142 -14.05 9.89 12.00
CA ASP A 142 -12.97 10.89 11.85
C ASP A 142 -11.57 10.38 12.27
N GLN A 143 -11.51 9.21 12.89
CA GLN A 143 -10.27 8.53 13.27
C GLN A 143 -9.83 7.49 12.23
N ILE A 144 -10.66 7.23 11.20
CA ILE A 144 -10.47 6.16 10.22
C ILE A 144 -10.16 6.76 8.85
N LEU A 145 -9.09 6.25 8.23
CA LEU A 145 -8.85 6.37 6.80
C LEU A 145 -8.88 4.96 6.19
N PHE A 146 -9.79 4.73 5.25
CA PHE A 146 -9.76 3.53 4.43
C PHE A 146 -8.77 3.71 3.27
N ARG A 147 -7.88 2.73 3.07
CA ARG A 147 -7.04 2.61 1.88
C ARG A 147 -7.35 1.31 1.17
N PHE A 148 -8.02 1.42 0.06
CA PHE A 148 -8.48 0.30 -0.73
C PHE A 148 -7.45 -0.09 -1.78
N THR A 149 -7.05 -1.36 -1.82
CA THR A 149 -6.08 -1.87 -2.79
C THR A 149 -6.79 -2.38 -4.04
N VAL A 150 -6.49 -1.76 -5.18
CA VAL A 150 -7.00 -2.14 -6.50
C VAL A 150 -5.87 -2.02 -7.52
N GLY A 151 -5.31 -3.14 -7.97
CA GLY A 151 -4.15 -3.18 -8.86
C GLY A 151 -4.49 -3.30 -10.35
N SER A 152 -5.75 -3.56 -10.71
CA SER A 152 -6.23 -3.71 -12.08
C SER A 152 -7.74 -3.48 -12.15
N ILE A 153 -8.23 -3.05 -13.31
CA ILE A 153 -9.66 -3.01 -13.64
C ILE A 153 -10.16 -4.36 -14.22
N SER A 154 -9.25 -5.22 -14.63
CA SER A 154 -9.56 -6.53 -15.22
C SER A 154 -9.72 -7.59 -14.14
N ASP A 155 -10.91 -8.20 -14.06
CA ASP A 155 -11.16 -9.34 -13.17
C ASP A 155 -10.31 -10.56 -13.53
N GLU A 156 -9.96 -10.76 -14.79
CA GLU A 156 -9.06 -11.82 -15.22
C GLU A 156 -7.66 -11.63 -14.60
N THR A 157 -7.12 -10.42 -14.69
CA THR A 157 -5.83 -10.05 -14.08
C THR A 157 -5.89 -10.15 -12.56
N LEU A 158 -6.96 -9.65 -11.94
CA LEU A 158 -7.14 -9.74 -10.47
C LEU A 158 -7.19 -11.20 -10.03
N LYS A 159 -8.02 -12.03 -10.65
CA LYS A 159 -8.14 -13.44 -10.31
C LYS A 159 -6.86 -14.23 -10.55
N PHE A 160 -6.10 -13.86 -11.58
CA PHE A 160 -4.81 -14.48 -11.87
C PHE A 160 -3.79 -14.24 -10.75
N TRP A 161 -3.67 -13.01 -10.23
CA TRP A 161 -2.69 -12.65 -9.22
C TRP A 161 -3.20 -12.73 -7.79
N GLU A 162 -4.51 -12.63 -7.59
CA GLU A 162 -5.19 -12.50 -6.29
C GLU A 162 -6.40 -13.46 -6.21
N PRO A 163 -6.19 -14.79 -6.33
CA PRO A 163 -7.25 -15.76 -6.61
C PRO A 163 -8.38 -15.84 -5.58
N GLY A 164 -8.13 -15.42 -4.35
CA GLY A 164 -9.12 -15.37 -3.27
C GLY A 164 -9.69 -13.99 -2.94
N ALA A 165 -9.22 -12.95 -3.63
CA ALA A 165 -9.67 -11.58 -3.38
C ALA A 165 -10.95 -11.24 -4.17
N PRO A 166 -11.73 -10.22 -3.75
CA PRO A 166 -12.93 -9.79 -4.44
C PRO A 166 -12.68 -9.28 -5.88
N SER A 167 -13.71 -9.36 -6.72
CA SER A 167 -13.74 -8.80 -8.07
C SER A 167 -13.61 -7.27 -8.08
N TYR A 168 -13.29 -6.69 -9.24
CA TYR A 168 -13.24 -5.24 -9.39
C TYR A 168 -14.55 -4.56 -8.99
N GLU A 169 -15.67 -5.03 -9.49
CA GLU A 169 -16.99 -4.45 -9.18
C GLU A 169 -17.34 -4.55 -7.69
N THR A 170 -16.97 -5.63 -7.02
CA THR A 170 -17.13 -5.75 -5.56
C THR A 170 -16.30 -4.71 -4.82
N ARG A 171 -15.04 -4.52 -5.23
CA ARG A 171 -14.15 -3.51 -4.64
C ARG A 171 -14.69 -2.10 -4.89
N LYS A 172 -15.11 -1.78 -6.10
CA LYS A 172 -15.70 -0.50 -6.47
C LYS A 172 -16.96 -0.20 -5.65
N ALA A 173 -17.88 -1.15 -5.53
CA ALA A 173 -19.07 -1.00 -4.71
C ALA A 173 -18.76 -0.74 -3.24
N ALA A 174 -17.73 -1.39 -2.70
CA ALA A 174 -17.26 -1.17 -1.33
C ALA A 174 -16.66 0.23 -1.12
N ILE A 175 -15.88 0.73 -2.08
CA ILE A 175 -15.30 2.08 -2.07
C ILE A 175 -16.41 3.13 -2.08
N ILE A 176 -17.38 2.98 -3.00
CA ILE A 176 -18.55 3.87 -3.11
C ILE A 176 -19.34 3.87 -1.81
N TYR A 177 -19.53 2.71 -1.17
CA TYR A 177 -20.25 2.63 0.10
C TYR A 177 -19.53 3.42 1.21
N ALA A 178 -18.22 3.22 1.39
CA ALA A 178 -17.44 3.92 2.40
C ALA A 178 -17.43 5.45 2.16
N PHE A 179 -17.29 5.88 0.90
CA PHE A 179 -17.38 7.29 0.50
C PHE A 179 -18.73 7.89 0.85
N ASN A 180 -19.84 7.22 0.46
CA ASN A 180 -21.19 7.69 0.74
C ASN A 180 -21.54 7.69 2.23
N ALA A 181 -20.92 6.80 3.03
CA ALA A 181 -21.01 6.79 4.49
C ALA A 181 -20.17 7.91 5.15
N GLY A 182 -19.46 8.73 4.34
CA GLY A 182 -18.71 9.91 4.78
C GLY A 182 -17.35 9.59 5.40
N TYR A 183 -16.79 8.41 5.16
CA TYR A 183 -15.42 8.08 5.59
C TYR A 183 -14.36 8.71 4.68
N SER A 184 -13.19 8.99 5.26
CA SER A 184 -12.02 9.32 4.46
C SER A 184 -11.57 8.09 3.68
N THR A 185 -11.35 8.26 2.37
CA THR A 185 -11.01 7.20 1.43
C THR A 185 -9.72 7.49 0.70
N SER A 186 -8.93 6.47 0.47
CA SER A 186 -7.69 6.48 -0.30
C SER A 186 -7.62 5.22 -1.17
N LEU A 187 -6.96 5.33 -2.31
CA LEU A 187 -6.72 4.21 -3.22
C LEU A 187 -5.25 3.80 -3.19
N SER A 188 -4.98 2.51 -3.24
CA SER A 188 -3.65 1.96 -3.43
C SER A 188 -3.61 1.11 -4.70
N CYS A 189 -2.94 1.61 -5.73
CA CYS A 189 -2.53 0.89 -6.92
C CYS A 189 -1.09 0.37 -6.73
N GLU A 190 -0.85 -0.31 -5.61
CA GLU A 190 0.42 -0.96 -5.29
C GLU A 190 0.16 -2.40 -4.80
N PRO A 191 0.59 -3.37 -5.60
CA PRO A 191 1.25 -3.19 -6.89
C PRO A 191 0.26 -2.90 -8.01
N MET A 192 0.71 -2.16 -9.03
CA MET A 192 0.06 -2.17 -10.34
C MET A 192 0.17 -3.58 -10.92
N LEU A 193 -0.93 -4.13 -11.46
CA LEU A 193 -0.99 -5.51 -11.96
C LEU A 193 -1.10 -5.60 -13.48
N ASP A 194 -1.46 -4.50 -14.16
CA ASP A 194 -1.51 -4.40 -15.61
C ASP A 194 -1.22 -2.97 -16.12
N GLN A 195 -1.25 -2.80 -17.44
CA GLN A 195 -0.92 -1.56 -18.12
C GLN A 195 -2.02 -0.49 -18.08
N ARG A 196 -3.20 -0.84 -17.60
CA ARG A 196 -4.38 0.03 -17.60
C ARG A 196 -4.71 0.59 -16.23
N ILE A 197 -3.67 0.83 -15.42
CA ILE A 197 -3.85 1.38 -14.07
C ILE A 197 -4.47 2.79 -14.08
N ASP A 198 -4.28 3.53 -15.14
CA ASP A 198 -4.92 4.82 -15.35
C ASP A 198 -6.46 4.71 -15.35
N LEU A 199 -7.02 3.64 -15.92
CA LEU A 199 -8.47 3.41 -15.89
C LEU A 199 -8.99 3.17 -14.47
N VAL A 200 -8.21 2.45 -13.64
CA VAL A 200 -8.56 2.27 -12.22
C VAL A 200 -8.58 3.61 -11.51
N VAL A 201 -7.58 4.45 -11.75
CA VAL A 201 -7.50 5.80 -11.15
C VAL A 201 -8.67 6.65 -11.59
N GLU A 202 -8.96 6.72 -12.87
CA GLU A 202 -10.04 7.56 -13.42
C GLU A 202 -11.42 7.13 -12.95
N ASP A 203 -11.70 5.83 -12.94
CA ASP A 203 -12.99 5.27 -12.56
C ASP A 203 -13.28 5.41 -11.04
N LEU A 204 -12.25 5.28 -10.20
CA LEU A 204 -12.41 5.34 -8.74
C LEU A 204 -12.15 6.73 -8.14
N ARG A 205 -11.48 7.63 -8.87
CA ARG A 205 -11.15 8.98 -8.42
C ARG A 205 -12.30 9.76 -7.80
N PRO A 206 -13.53 9.73 -8.32
CA PRO A 206 -14.66 10.47 -7.75
C PRO A 206 -15.01 10.09 -6.31
N PHE A 207 -14.55 8.91 -5.85
CA PHE A 207 -14.83 8.35 -4.54
C PHE A 207 -13.63 8.38 -3.59
N ILE A 208 -12.54 9.08 -3.98
CA ILE A 208 -11.31 9.19 -3.18
C ILE A 208 -11.18 10.61 -2.62
N THR A 209 -11.08 10.70 -1.30
CA THR A 209 -11.04 11.98 -0.58
C THR A 209 -9.63 12.40 -0.16
N GLU A 210 -8.68 11.45 -0.07
CA GLU A 210 -7.35 11.73 0.51
C GLU A 210 -6.21 11.55 -0.48
N SER A 211 -6.02 10.36 -1.05
CA SER A 211 -4.89 10.12 -1.97
C SER A 211 -5.05 8.85 -2.79
N VAL A 212 -4.40 8.83 -3.95
CA VAL A 212 -4.18 7.66 -4.80
C VAL A 212 -2.69 7.34 -4.80
N TRP A 213 -2.32 6.18 -4.29
CA TRP A 213 -0.94 5.69 -4.25
C TRP A 213 -0.66 4.79 -5.43
N ILE A 214 0.40 5.09 -6.19
CA ILE A 214 0.81 4.32 -7.37
C ILE A 214 2.23 3.78 -7.14
N GLY A 215 2.41 2.47 -7.37
CA GLY A 215 3.71 1.82 -7.17
C GLY A 215 3.89 0.53 -7.97
N LYS A 216 5.15 0.25 -8.30
CA LYS A 216 5.57 -0.97 -9.01
C LYS A 216 5.44 -2.21 -8.15
N MET A 217 5.39 -3.34 -8.79
CA MET A 217 5.54 -4.65 -8.15
C MET A 217 6.98 -4.85 -7.68
N ASN A 218 7.16 -4.96 -6.38
CA ASN A 218 8.47 -5.16 -5.77
C ASN A 218 8.81 -6.65 -5.57
N ARG A 219 10.02 -7.07 -5.96
CA ARG A 219 10.59 -8.40 -5.67
C ARG A 219 9.73 -9.57 -6.17
N LEU A 220 9.00 -9.42 -7.27
CA LEU A 220 8.01 -10.38 -7.75
C LEU A 220 8.60 -11.80 -7.91
N ARG A 221 9.73 -11.95 -8.63
CA ARG A 221 10.35 -13.26 -8.90
C ARG A 221 10.70 -14.01 -7.61
N SER A 222 11.30 -13.34 -6.63
CA SER A 222 11.65 -13.97 -5.36
C SER A 222 10.41 -14.33 -4.54
N ARG A 223 9.38 -13.48 -4.54
CA ARG A 223 8.12 -13.77 -3.86
C ARG A 223 7.39 -14.94 -4.50
N LEU A 224 7.31 -15.00 -5.83
CA LEU A 224 6.71 -16.14 -6.53
C LEU A 224 7.44 -17.45 -6.20
N ALA A 225 8.78 -17.44 -6.22
CA ALA A 225 9.57 -18.62 -5.90
C ALA A 225 9.28 -19.13 -4.47
N ASN A 226 9.26 -18.24 -3.48
CA ASN A 226 9.01 -18.59 -2.09
C ASN A 226 7.54 -18.94 -1.80
N ASN A 227 6.62 -18.42 -2.62
CA ASN A 227 5.19 -18.68 -2.54
C ASN A 227 4.74 -19.94 -3.31
N GLY A 228 5.69 -20.76 -3.79
CA GLY A 228 5.40 -22.06 -4.41
C GLY A 228 5.34 -22.04 -5.94
N PHE A 229 5.58 -20.90 -6.62
CA PHE A 229 5.48 -20.75 -8.07
C PHE A 229 6.84 -20.76 -8.79
N LYS A 230 7.90 -21.29 -8.15
CA LYS A 230 9.26 -21.31 -8.72
C LYS A 230 9.31 -22.00 -10.09
N HIS A 231 8.54 -23.08 -10.27
CA HIS A 231 8.53 -23.92 -11.47
C HIS A 231 7.22 -23.79 -12.27
N ASP A 232 6.38 -22.80 -11.94
CA ASP A 232 5.16 -22.50 -12.69
C ASP A 232 5.51 -21.58 -13.87
N GLU A 233 5.67 -22.16 -15.06
CA GLU A 233 6.06 -21.43 -16.27
C GLU A 233 5.08 -20.33 -16.67
N VAL A 234 3.78 -20.52 -16.38
CA VAL A 234 2.75 -19.52 -16.70
C VAL A 234 2.93 -18.30 -15.80
N LYS A 235 3.10 -18.52 -14.49
CA LYS A 235 3.35 -17.43 -13.52
C LYS A 235 4.68 -16.73 -13.78
N GLN A 236 5.73 -17.49 -14.15
CA GLN A 236 7.04 -16.90 -14.44
C GLN A 236 7.00 -16.02 -15.70
N ARG A 237 6.37 -16.48 -16.79
CA ARG A 237 6.18 -15.65 -18.01
C ARG A 237 5.36 -14.40 -17.75
N ALA A 238 4.25 -14.53 -17.01
CA ALA A 238 3.43 -13.38 -16.66
C ALA A 238 4.21 -12.38 -15.77
N ALA A 239 5.06 -12.87 -14.87
CA ALA A 239 5.94 -12.04 -14.07
C ALA A 239 6.95 -11.28 -14.92
N ASP A 240 7.54 -11.93 -15.94
CA ASP A 240 8.49 -11.30 -16.86
C ASP A 240 7.81 -10.19 -17.66
N GLN A 241 6.60 -10.44 -18.18
CA GLN A 241 5.81 -9.45 -18.88
C GLN A 241 5.44 -8.25 -18.00
N LEU A 242 5.01 -8.51 -16.76
CA LEU A 242 4.66 -7.45 -15.82
C LEU A 242 5.88 -6.59 -15.44
N LEU A 243 7.03 -7.22 -15.18
CA LEU A 243 8.26 -6.51 -14.84
C LEU A 243 8.84 -5.74 -16.03
N GLU A 244 8.73 -6.28 -17.23
CA GLU A 244 9.11 -5.59 -18.47
C GLU A 244 8.26 -4.34 -18.67
N TRP A 245 6.93 -4.47 -18.56
CA TRP A 245 6.05 -3.33 -18.65
C TRP A 245 6.35 -2.26 -17.57
N GLN A 246 6.76 -2.67 -16.36
CA GLN A 246 7.04 -1.73 -15.26
C GLN A 246 8.44 -1.10 -15.31
N ARG A 247 9.17 -1.21 -16.43
CA ARG A 247 10.38 -0.43 -16.63
C ARG A 247 10.08 1.06 -16.74
N ASP A 248 11.04 1.89 -16.41
CA ASP A 248 10.89 3.35 -16.36
C ASP A 248 10.45 3.92 -17.72
N GLU A 249 11.03 3.43 -18.83
CA GLU A 249 10.66 3.85 -20.18
C GLU A 249 9.18 3.61 -20.50
N ASN A 250 8.60 2.51 -20.00
CA ASN A 250 7.21 2.13 -20.23
C ASN A 250 6.23 2.81 -19.27
N LEU A 251 6.70 3.35 -18.14
CA LEU A 251 5.87 4.03 -17.14
C LEU A 251 5.95 5.55 -17.23
N ARG A 252 6.83 6.09 -18.06
CA ARG A 252 7.06 7.52 -18.18
C ARG A 252 5.77 8.29 -18.46
N TRP A 253 4.97 7.82 -19.41
CA TRP A 253 3.68 8.42 -19.76
C TRP A 253 2.72 8.54 -18.56
N LEU A 254 2.73 7.54 -17.66
CA LEU A 254 1.89 7.52 -16.48
C LEU A 254 2.32 8.60 -15.48
N VAL A 255 3.64 8.81 -15.34
CA VAL A 255 4.17 9.89 -14.50
C VAL A 255 3.84 11.23 -15.12
N GLU A 256 4.07 11.44 -16.41
CA GLU A 256 3.73 12.66 -17.15
C GLU A 256 2.24 13.00 -17.03
N LYS A 257 1.36 11.99 -17.11
CA LYS A 257 -0.10 12.16 -17.00
C LYS A 257 -0.53 12.72 -15.64
N TYR A 258 0.17 12.35 -14.56
CA TYR A 258 -0.27 12.62 -13.20
C TYR A 258 0.72 13.41 -12.33
N ILE A 259 1.80 13.96 -12.90
CA ILE A 259 2.91 14.55 -12.14
C ILE A 259 2.48 15.75 -11.31
N ASP A 260 1.52 16.54 -11.81
CA ASP A 260 0.99 17.75 -11.18
C ASP A 260 -0.34 17.50 -10.44
N ASP A 261 -0.80 16.26 -10.41
CA ASP A 261 -2.05 15.90 -9.76
C ASP A 261 -1.87 15.85 -8.23
N PRO A 262 -2.53 16.72 -7.45
CA PRO A 262 -2.35 16.81 -6.01
C PRO A 262 -2.87 15.59 -5.25
N LEU A 263 -3.72 14.77 -5.88
CA LEU A 263 -4.27 13.55 -5.29
C LEU A 263 -3.29 12.36 -5.38
N ILE A 264 -2.40 12.38 -6.39
CA ILE A 264 -1.48 11.28 -6.65
C ILE A 264 -0.28 11.31 -5.69
N ARG A 265 0.05 10.13 -5.19
CA ARG A 265 1.24 9.86 -4.37
C ARG A 265 2.01 8.70 -4.98
N TRP A 266 3.28 8.91 -5.16
CA TRP A 266 4.18 7.91 -5.75
C TRP A 266 4.87 7.12 -4.65
N LYS A 267 4.85 5.79 -4.77
CA LYS A 267 5.62 4.92 -3.88
C LYS A 267 7.11 5.01 -4.16
N GLU A 268 7.93 4.60 -3.19
CA GLU A 268 9.39 4.59 -3.31
C GLU A 268 9.90 3.96 -4.60
N SER A 269 9.20 2.95 -5.11
CA SER A 269 9.53 2.27 -6.36
C SER A 269 9.39 3.13 -7.62
N MET A 270 8.72 4.29 -7.50
CA MET A 270 8.51 5.25 -8.59
C MET A 270 9.37 6.53 -8.44
N HIS A 271 9.95 6.78 -7.28
CA HIS A 271 10.58 8.08 -6.96
C HIS A 271 11.70 8.48 -7.93
N ALA A 272 12.52 7.52 -8.39
CA ALA A 272 13.60 7.81 -9.34
C ALA A 272 13.05 8.31 -10.68
N LEU A 273 12.02 7.63 -11.21
CA LEU A 273 11.37 8.04 -12.47
C LEU A 273 10.68 9.39 -12.33
N VAL A 274 9.96 9.61 -11.21
CA VAL A 274 9.27 10.89 -10.96
C VAL A 274 10.26 12.05 -10.87
N ALA A 275 11.41 11.84 -10.23
CA ALA A 275 12.47 12.86 -10.15
C ALA A 275 13.06 13.20 -11.53
N ALA A 276 13.30 12.17 -12.37
CA ALA A 276 13.80 12.36 -13.72
C ALA A 276 12.81 13.18 -14.58
N VAL A 277 11.52 12.82 -14.57
CA VAL A 277 10.48 13.53 -15.34
C VAL A 277 10.35 14.98 -14.87
N ARG A 278 10.36 15.25 -13.55
CA ARG A 278 10.29 16.62 -13.03
C ARG A 278 11.47 17.50 -13.47
N SER A 279 12.69 16.96 -13.40
CA SER A 279 13.89 17.69 -13.84
C SER A 279 13.83 18.10 -15.31
N GLU A 280 13.29 17.24 -16.17
CA GLU A 280 13.13 17.54 -17.59
C GLU A 280 12.05 18.60 -17.87
N HIS A 281 10.92 18.54 -17.12
CA HIS A 281 9.88 19.58 -17.21
C HIS A 281 10.41 20.96 -16.78
N GLU A 282 11.21 21.01 -15.69
CA GLU A 282 11.83 22.25 -15.23
C GLU A 282 12.79 22.84 -16.29
N MET A 283 13.61 22.00 -16.94
CA MET A 283 14.53 22.43 -17.99
C MET A 283 13.84 22.91 -19.28
N SER A 284 12.66 22.35 -19.59
CA SER A 284 11.89 22.70 -20.79
C SER A 284 11.12 24.04 -20.66
N ASN A 285 10.97 24.53 -19.43
CA ASN A 285 10.25 25.76 -19.12
C ASN A 285 11.20 26.98 -18.91
N VAL A 286 12.51 26.81 -19.11
CA VAL A 286 13.56 27.84 -19.08
C VAL A 286 14.00 28.15 -20.50
#